data_20adf324137e0241a1dcc041a23b732c
#
_entry.id   20adf324137e0241a1dcc041a23b732c
#
_cell.length_a   1.000
_cell.length_b   1.000
_cell.length_c   1.000
_cell.angle_alpha   90.00
_cell.angle_beta   90.00
_cell.angle_gamma   90.00
#
_symmetry.space_group_name_H-M   'P 1'
#
loop_
_entity.id
_entity.type
_entity.pdbx_description
1 polymer ?
#
loop_
_entity_poly.entity_id
_entity_poly.type
_entity_poly.pdbx_seq_one_letter_code
_entity_poly.pdbx_strand_id
1 'polypeptide(L)'
;MGPSQATNPSHVTIFIDGQQLDEFSEGAILEEVIVRQELNDHWWCEVVCRQTEDQRFPFEDALGKPLKASTFDASGVENVAFTGFVLESQLDYEVYGSYTIHLVGVTKSYKLDLTPRQVYYHQKTMADVTHQLVGDAGLDVDGVLDSTQVLSYVQYGETDFDFINRMVDDAESWMRPTADGIEIQNQFQPGAELQWRGEDDGLVSFQARGRLSQPSMNGAHYDFMKMESQVYTEVKDDASFYGSVGSLTDSVKSESGNLPPGYIVQRSRKRTLDEYETLLKKESRRSIGSAITCSGVSRNLKLLPGNEVEVKGVLDANGTYGVVKVIHTWSPDGYSNQFWCTPWKKYTNPKAPQVKPWFNVVPARVVDNKDPNNLGSVRVQFFWQEEGQTSWVRMMTPHAGSDRGFYFVPEIGDEVWVTFEDGDPERPRIIGCAWNGQDKAPVEDFWGGDVSPNDVKRIVTKSGHRIAIVDKDGKETISLATPKHVKVMLTESSNETGGPTLSLHSDGDIVITAGGRIHLQSAFYSREVG
;
A
#
# COMPACT_ATOMS: atom_id res chain seq x y z
N MET A 1 -8.65 -55.34 -29.26
CA MET A 1 -8.28 -54.15 -28.46
C MET A 1 -8.52 -52.96 -29.34
N GLY A 2 -9.61 -52.23 -29.09
CA GLY A 2 -9.92 -51.03 -29.84
C GLY A 2 -8.95 -49.90 -29.46
N PRO A 3 -8.70 -48.93 -30.35
CA PRO A 3 -7.85 -47.81 -30.04
C PRO A 3 -8.47 -47.07 -28.84
N SER A 4 -7.65 -46.80 -27.83
CA SER A 4 -8.02 -45.90 -26.75
C SER A 4 -8.35 -44.55 -27.41
N GLN A 5 -9.58 -44.11 -27.29
CA GLN A 5 -9.92 -42.74 -27.66
C GLN A 5 -9.07 -41.82 -26.75
N ALA A 6 -8.01 -41.29 -27.32
CA ALA A 6 -7.23 -40.26 -26.69
C ALA A 6 -8.17 -39.10 -26.37
N THR A 7 -8.18 -38.68 -25.12
CA THR A 7 -8.94 -37.55 -24.63
C THR A 7 -8.46 -36.30 -25.35
N ASN A 8 -9.22 -35.81 -26.30
CA ASN A 8 -8.85 -34.60 -27.01
C ASN A 8 -9.29 -33.39 -26.14
N PRO A 9 -8.35 -32.66 -25.49
CA PRO A 9 -8.66 -31.49 -24.68
C PRO A 9 -9.15 -30.30 -25.51
N SER A 10 -9.46 -30.54 -26.79
CA SER A 10 -9.77 -29.51 -27.79
C SER A 10 -11.15 -28.86 -27.62
N HIS A 11 -12.02 -29.38 -26.78
CA HIS A 11 -13.35 -28.81 -26.60
C HIS A 11 -13.51 -28.13 -25.24
N VAL A 12 -13.69 -26.81 -25.27
CA VAL A 12 -14.14 -26.01 -24.12
C VAL A 12 -15.63 -25.73 -24.26
N THR A 13 -16.37 -25.87 -23.16
CA THR A 13 -17.78 -25.51 -23.08
C THR A 13 -17.91 -24.23 -22.28
N ILE A 14 -18.64 -23.27 -22.85
CA ILE A 14 -18.92 -21.98 -22.21
C ILE A 14 -20.32 -22.02 -21.62
N PHE A 15 -20.43 -21.58 -20.37
CA PHE A 15 -21.71 -21.41 -19.66
C PHE A 15 -21.88 -19.93 -19.30
N ILE A 16 -23.05 -19.39 -19.63
CA ILE A 16 -23.48 -18.03 -19.25
C ILE A 16 -24.77 -18.19 -18.44
N ASP A 17 -24.80 -17.64 -17.22
CA ASP A 17 -25.93 -17.79 -16.27
C ASP A 17 -26.36 -19.26 -16.04
N GLY A 18 -25.39 -20.19 -16.12
CA GLY A 18 -25.61 -21.63 -15.97
C GLY A 18 -26.10 -22.39 -17.22
N GLN A 19 -26.39 -21.68 -18.31
CA GLN A 19 -26.81 -22.27 -19.59
C GLN A 19 -25.57 -22.42 -20.50
N GLN A 20 -25.50 -23.48 -21.30
CA GLN A 20 -24.48 -23.61 -22.32
C GLN A 20 -24.66 -22.51 -23.39
N LEU A 21 -23.57 -22.14 -24.08
CA LEU A 21 -23.56 -21.03 -25.04
C LEU A 21 -24.61 -21.22 -26.15
N ASP A 22 -24.79 -22.42 -26.65
CA ASP A 22 -25.78 -22.77 -27.67
C ASP A 22 -27.23 -22.76 -27.13
N GLU A 23 -27.44 -23.02 -25.84
CA GLU A 23 -28.72 -22.85 -25.16
C GLU A 23 -29.01 -21.38 -24.81
N PHE A 24 -27.96 -20.63 -24.43
CA PHE A 24 -28.05 -19.19 -24.13
C PHE A 24 -28.32 -18.36 -25.38
N SER A 25 -27.71 -18.75 -26.51
CA SER A 25 -27.91 -18.12 -27.82
C SER A 25 -27.91 -19.17 -28.92
N GLU A 26 -29.10 -19.51 -29.43
CA GLU A 26 -29.28 -20.50 -30.49
C GLU A 26 -28.47 -20.12 -31.75
N GLY A 27 -27.66 -21.06 -32.24
CA GLY A 27 -26.84 -20.88 -33.42
C GLY A 27 -25.52 -20.13 -33.22
N ALA A 28 -25.15 -19.77 -32.00
CA ALA A 28 -23.83 -19.19 -31.72
C ALA A 28 -22.71 -20.23 -31.94
N ILE A 29 -21.74 -19.90 -32.76
CA ILE A 29 -20.59 -20.76 -33.07
C ILE A 29 -19.39 -20.23 -32.33
N LEU A 30 -18.86 -21.03 -31.39
CA LEU A 30 -17.64 -20.69 -30.66
C LEU A 30 -16.43 -20.74 -31.60
N GLU A 31 -15.69 -19.64 -31.70
CA GLU A 31 -14.50 -19.54 -32.53
C GLU A 31 -13.21 -19.60 -31.71
N GLU A 32 -13.13 -18.86 -30.60
CA GLU A 32 -11.95 -18.84 -29.77
C GLU A 32 -12.30 -18.61 -28.30
N VAL A 33 -11.53 -19.23 -27.42
CA VAL A 33 -11.56 -18.94 -25.98
C VAL A 33 -10.13 -18.75 -25.50
N ILE A 34 -9.87 -17.64 -24.82
CA ILE A 34 -8.58 -17.36 -24.21
C ILE A 34 -8.79 -17.14 -22.73
N VAL A 35 -8.16 -17.97 -21.88
CA VAL A 35 -8.16 -17.78 -20.43
C VAL A 35 -6.76 -17.36 -19.99
N ARG A 36 -6.66 -16.17 -19.38
CA ARG A 36 -5.41 -15.64 -18.82
C ARG A 36 -5.44 -15.74 -17.32
N GLN A 37 -4.45 -16.43 -16.76
CA GLN A 37 -4.27 -16.66 -15.34
C GLN A 37 -2.86 -16.19 -14.96
N GLU A 38 -2.74 -15.32 -13.96
CA GLU A 38 -1.46 -14.83 -13.45
C GLU A 38 -1.54 -14.68 -11.92
N LEU A 39 -0.44 -14.92 -11.21
CA LEU A 39 -0.37 -14.63 -9.77
C LEU A 39 -0.45 -13.13 -9.52
N ASN A 40 -1.09 -12.75 -8.43
CA ASN A 40 -1.29 -11.37 -7.99
C ASN A 40 -2.04 -10.49 -9.02
N ASP A 41 -2.88 -11.12 -9.84
CA ASP A 41 -3.72 -10.46 -10.84
C ASP A 41 -5.10 -11.13 -10.88
N HIS A 42 -6.09 -10.45 -11.47
CA HIS A 42 -7.36 -11.06 -11.82
C HIS A 42 -7.18 -12.01 -12.99
N TRP A 43 -8.01 -13.04 -13.02
CA TRP A 43 -8.04 -13.90 -14.20
C TRP A 43 -9.12 -13.46 -15.16
N TRP A 44 -8.81 -13.60 -16.44
CA TRP A 44 -9.62 -13.11 -17.53
C TRP A 44 -9.99 -14.24 -18.48
N CYS A 45 -11.18 -14.17 -19.04
CA CYS A 45 -11.66 -15.10 -20.05
C CYS A 45 -12.23 -14.31 -21.22
N GLU A 46 -11.61 -14.42 -22.38
CA GLU A 46 -12.13 -13.86 -23.62
C GLU A 46 -12.80 -14.98 -24.42
N VAL A 47 -14.05 -14.76 -24.82
CA VAL A 47 -14.85 -15.69 -25.62
C VAL A 47 -15.21 -14.97 -26.90
N VAL A 48 -14.83 -15.57 -28.04
CA VAL A 48 -15.17 -15.07 -29.37
C VAL A 48 -16.13 -16.08 -30.00
N CYS A 49 -17.31 -15.63 -30.37
CA CYS A 49 -18.26 -16.44 -31.11
C CYS A 49 -18.85 -15.67 -32.27
N ARG A 50 -19.30 -16.40 -33.27
CA ARG A 50 -19.93 -15.86 -34.45
C ARG A 50 -21.40 -16.24 -34.49
N GLN A 51 -22.22 -15.31 -34.97
CA GLN A 51 -23.66 -15.45 -35.12
C GLN A 51 -24.10 -14.98 -36.49
N THR A 52 -25.19 -15.53 -37.03
CA THR A 52 -25.80 -15.07 -38.28
C THR A 52 -26.76 -13.90 -38.03
N GLU A 53 -26.99 -13.04 -39.02
CA GLU A 53 -27.83 -11.82 -38.87
C GLU A 53 -29.30 -12.12 -38.57
N ASP A 54 -29.78 -13.30 -38.90
CA ASP A 54 -31.18 -13.74 -38.65
C ASP A 54 -31.42 -14.19 -37.19
N GLN A 55 -30.37 -14.29 -36.39
CA GLN A 55 -30.41 -14.65 -35.01
C GLN A 55 -29.80 -13.56 -34.15
N ARG A 56 -30.40 -13.27 -33.01
CA ARG A 56 -29.91 -12.23 -32.09
C ARG A 56 -29.22 -12.84 -30.90
N PHE A 57 -27.97 -12.40 -30.65
CA PHE A 57 -27.31 -12.69 -29.37
C PHE A 57 -27.85 -11.75 -28.29
N PRO A 58 -28.31 -12.29 -27.15
CA PRO A 58 -28.87 -11.48 -26.07
C PRO A 58 -27.74 -10.83 -25.21
N PHE A 59 -26.95 -9.94 -25.81
CA PHE A 59 -25.76 -9.37 -25.20
C PHE A 59 -26.08 -8.55 -23.93
N GLU A 60 -27.24 -7.87 -23.87
CA GLU A 60 -27.72 -7.15 -22.72
C GLU A 60 -28.00 -8.07 -21.53
N ASP A 61 -28.39 -9.31 -21.77
CA ASP A 61 -28.66 -10.32 -20.74
C ASP A 61 -27.38 -11.04 -20.31
N ALA A 62 -26.30 -10.94 -21.08
CA ALA A 62 -25.01 -11.54 -20.72
C ALA A 62 -24.21 -10.70 -19.70
N LEU A 63 -24.32 -9.35 -19.75
CA LEU A 63 -23.54 -8.46 -18.88
C LEU A 63 -23.84 -8.69 -17.41
N GLY A 64 -22.79 -8.83 -16.61
CA GLY A 64 -22.84 -9.09 -15.17
C GLY A 64 -23.25 -10.53 -14.79
N LYS A 65 -23.56 -11.39 -15.76
CA LYS A 65 -23.94 -12.78 -15.50
C LYS A 65 -22.74 -13.68 -15.24
N PRO A 66 -22.92 -14.76 -14.46
CA PRO A 66 -21.89 -15.78 -14.27
C PRO A 66 -21.39 -16.32 -15.61
N LEU A 67 -20.06 -16.33 -15.78
CA LEU A 67 -19.37 -16.92 -16.91
C LEU A 67 -18.47 -18.05 -16.42
N LYS A 68 -18.58 -19.23 -17.03
CA LYS A 68 -17.73 -20.39 -16.74
C LYS A 68 -17.23 -21.00 -18.04
N ALA A 69 -15.93 -21.30 -18.08
CA ALA A 69 -15.30 -22.07 -19.16
C ALA A 69 -14.80 -23.39 -18.58
N SER A 70 -15.28 -24.50 -19.14
CA SER A 70 -14.97 -25.85 -18.66
C SER A 70 -14.60 -26.79 -19.79
N THR A 71 -13.74 -27.75 -19.49
CA THR A 71 -13.45 -28.90 -20.35
C THR A 71 -13.89 -30.17 -19.65
N PHE A 72 -14.21 -31.20 -20.41
CA PHE A 72 -14.61 -32.49 -19.88
C PHE A 72 -13.62 -33.57 -20.33
N ASP A 73 -13.20 -34.44 -19.42
CA ASP A 73 -12.40 -35.59 -19.77
C ASP A 73 -13.26 -36.71 -20.39
N ALA A 74 -12.62 -37.80 -20.85
CA ALA A 74 -13.32 -38.93 -21.47
C ALA A 74 -14.28 -39.66 -20.52
N SER A 75 -14.14 -39.47 -19.21
CA SER A 75 -15.07 -40.02 -18.19
C SER A 75 -16.21 -39.05 -17.85
N GLY A 76 -16.22 -37.86 -18.45
CA GLY A 76 -17.18 -36.80 -18.21
C GLY A 76 -16.92 -35.99 -16.95
N VAL A 77 -15.73 -36.09 -16.39
CA VAL A 77 -15.32 -35.23 -15.24
C VAL A 77 -14.99 -33.83 -15.74
N GLU A 78 -15.63 -32.84 -15.12
CA GLU A 78 -15.46 -31.44 -15.45
C GLU A 78 -14.12 -30.91 -14.90
N ASN A 79 -13.37 -30.23 -15.76
CA ASN A 79 -12.20 -29.43 -15.39
C ASN A 79 -12.52 -27.95 -15.67
N VAL A 80 -12.70 -27.16 -14.63
CA VAL A 80 -13.04 -25.74 -14.75
C VAL A 80 -11.78 -24.93 -15.02
N ALA A 81 -11.71 -24.33 -16.20
CA ALA A 81 -10.60 -23.46 -16.60
C ALA A 81 -10.80 -22.01 -16.11
N PHE A 82 -12.06 -21.57 -16.02
CA PHE A 82 -12.40 -20.22 -15.58
C PHE A 82 -13.77 -20.18 -14.91
N THR A 83 -13.88 -19.36 -13.87
CA THR A 83 -15.15 -19.00 -13.24
C THR A 83 -15.12 -17.52 -12.88
N GLY A 84 -16.14 -16.77 -13.30
CA GLY A 84 -16.25 -15.34 -13.06
C GLY A 84 -17.60 -14.80 -13.50
N PHE A 85 -17.60 -13.60 -14.03
CA PHE A 85 -18.78 -12.96 -14.61
C PHE A 85 -18.40 -12.18 -15.87
N VAL A 86 -19.36 -11.94 -16.74
CA VAL A 86 -19.18 -11.15 -17.96
C VAL A 86 -19.04 -9.67 -17.59
N LEU A 87 -17.87 -9.10 -17.81
CA LEU A 87 -17.59 -7.69 -17.58
C LEU A 87 -17.92 -6.82 -18.77
N GLU A 88 -17.62 -7.31 -19.98
CA GLU A 88 -17.78 -6.57 -21.23
C GLU A 88 -18.34 -7.46 -22.32
N SER A 89 -19.18 -6.88 -23.18
CA SER A 89 -19.74 -7.54 -24.37
C SER A 89 -19.68 -6.57 -25.54
N GLN A 90 -19.06 -7.00 -26.64
CA GLN A 90 -18.90 -6.22 -27.86
C GLN A 90 -19.47 -7.00 -29.04
N LEU A 91 -20.10 -6.28 -29.97
CA LEU A 91 -20.64 -6.82 -31.23
C LEU A 91 -19.97 -6.15 -32.41
N ASP A 92 -19.37 -6.95 -33.27
CA ASP A 92 -18.74 -6.49 -34.52
C ASP A 92 -19.49 -7.03 -35.73
N TYR A 93 -20.23 -6.15 -36.43
CA TYR A 93 -20.98 -6.50 -37.62
C TYR A 93 -20.09 -6.52 -38.87
N GLU A 94 -20.18 -7.60 -39.63
CA GLU A 94 -19.48 -7.78 -40.89
C GLU A 94 -20.41 -7.62 -42.09
N VAL A 95 -19.83 -7.24 -43.26
CA VAL A 95 -20.60 -6.93 -44.47
C VAL A 95 -21.33 -8.15 -45.07
N TYR A 96 -21.07 -9.37 -44.64
CA TYR A 96 -21.51 -10.61 -45.25
C TYR A 96 -22.60 -11.38 -44.51
N GLY A 97 -23.40 -10.73 -43.66
CA GLY A 97 -24.54 -11.36 -43.04
C GLY A 97 -24.23 -12.18 -41.80
N SER A 98 -23.12 -11.87 -41.11
CA SER A 98 -22.75 -12.41 -39.82
C SER A 98 -22.20 -11.31 -38.93
N TYR A 99 -22.17 -11.55 -37.63
CA TYR A 99 -21.48 -10.68 -36.68
C TYR A 99 -20.71 -11.51 -35.67
N THR A 100 -19.62 -10.92 -35.20
CA THR A 100 -18.77 -11.52 -34.16
C THR A 100 -19.12 -10.91 -32.78
N ILE A 101 -19.18 -11.74 -31.80
CA ILE A 101 -19.46 -11.39 -30.40
C ILE A 101 -18.19 -11.63 -29.62
N HIS A 102 -17.74 -10.60 -28.92
CA HIS A 102 -16.63 -10.69 -27.98
C HIS A 102 -17.17 -10.52 -26.55
N LEU A 103 -17.00 -11.53 -25.72
CA LEU A 103 -17.31 -11.46 -24.29
C LEU A 103 -16.01 -11.46 -23.51
N VAL A 104 -15.88 -10.53 -22.60
CA VAL A 104 -14.75 -10.47 -21.65
C VAL A 104 -15.28 -10.79 -20.27
N GLY A 105 -14.85 -11.92 -19.72
CA GLY A 105 -15.12 -12.31 -18.36
C GLY A 105 -13.96 -12.02 -17.43
N VAL A 106 -14.26 -11.74 -16.17
CA VAL A 106 -13.29 -11.53 -15.10
C VAL A 106 -13.70 -12.29 -13.85
N THR A 107 -12.72 -12.74 -13.06
CA THR A 107 -12.98 -13.42 -11.78
C THR A 107 -13.66 -12.51 -10.77
N LYS A 108 -14.38 -13.11 -9.79
CA LYS A 108 -15.10 -12.35 -8.75
C LYS A 108 -14.20 -11.44 -7.93
N SER A 109 -12.90 -11.75 -7.85
CA SER A 109 -11.88 -10.90 -7.19
C SER A 109 -11.85 -9.47 -7.73
N TYR A 110 -12.32 -9.22 -8.96
CA TYR A 110 -12.43 -7.88 -9.56
C TYR A 110 -13.32 -6.93 -8.76
N LYS A 111 -14.21 -7.45 -7.92
CA LYS A 111 -15.01 -6.62 -6.99
C LYS A 111 -14.13 -5.84 -5.99
N LEU A 112 -12.94 -6.34 -5.69
CA LEU A 112 -11.97 -5.68 -4.83
C LEU A 112 -11.24 -4.52 -5.53
N ASP A 113 -11.34 -4.43 -6.86
CA ASP A 113 -10.58 -3.45 -7.67
C ASP A 113 -11.45 -2.28 -8.19
N LEU A 114 -12.70 -2.18 -7.78
CA LEU A 114 -13.65 -1.22 -8.33
C LEU A 114 -13.44 0.22 -7.86
N THR A 115 -13.05 0.42 -6.61
CA THR A 115 -13.04 1.76 -6.01
C THR A 115 -11.83 1.96 -5.10
N PRO A 116 -10.98 2.95 -5.38
CA PRO A 116 -9.92 3.33 -4.44
C PRO A 116 -10.50 3.89 -3.15
N ARG A 117 -9.91 3.53 -2.01
CA ARG A 117 -10.35 3.97 -0.67
C ARG A 117 -9.24 4.68 0.09
N GLN A 118 -9.65 5.34 1.18
CA GLN A 118 -8.76 5.96 2.17
C GLN A 118 -9.17 5.47 3.55
N VAL A 119 -8.45 4.48 4.09
CA VAL A 119 -8.77 3.86 5.37
C VAL A 119 -7.50 3.68 6.21
N TYR A 120 -7.60 3.95 7.50
CA TYR A 120 -6.55 3.71 8.48
C TYR A 120 -6.95 2.53 9.38
N TYR A 121 -6.21 1.43 9.29
CA TYR A 121 -6.40 0.24 10.12
C TYR A 121 -5.44 0.30 11.31
N HIS A 122 -5.95 0.59 12.50
CA HIS A 122 -5.14 0.72 13.71
C HIS A 122 -5.08 -0.60 14.45
N GLN A 123 -3.85 -1.06 14.78
CA GLN A 123 -3.60 -2.28 15.56
C GLN A 123 -4.37 -3.51 15.03
N LYS A 124 -4.23 -3.78 13.74
CA LYS A 124 -4.79 -4.95 13.07
C LYS A 124 -3.68 -5.87 12.60
N THR A 125 -3.99 -7.15 12.46
CA THR A 125 -3.13 -8.10 11.73
C THR A 125 -3.41 -8.01 10.23
N MET A 126 -2.50 -8.50 9.41
CA MET A 126 -2.75 -8.66 7.97
C MET A 126 -3.99 -9.54 7.72
N ALA A 127 -4.15 -10.61 8.49
CA ALA A 127 -5.31 -11.48 8.41
C ALA A 127 -6.62 -10.75 8.69
N ASP A 128 -6.69 -9.94 9.77
CA ASP A 128 -7.89 -9.17 10.12
C ASP A 128 -8.30 -8.23 8.98
N VAL A 129 -7.33 -7.49 8.44
CA VAL A 129 -7.59 -6.52 7.36
C VAL A 129 -8.04 -7.23 6.09
N THR A 130 -7.35 -8.31 5.70
CA THR A 130 -7.68 -9.05 4.49
C THR A 130 -9.07 -9.70 4.59
N HIS A 131 -9.38 -10.36 5.71
CA HIS A 131 -10.71 -10.95 5.94
C HIS A 131 -11.82 -9.90 5.92
N GLN A 132 -11.57 -8.73 6.51
CA GLN A 132 -12.54 -7.63 6.47
C GLN A 132 -12.80 -7.17 5.04
N LEU A 133 -11.76 -6.86 4.26
CA LEU A 133 -11.90 -6.34 2.89
C LEU A 133 -12.57 -7.35 1.94
N VAL A 134 -12.12 -8.59 2.00
CA VAL A 134 -12.65 -9.66 1.16
C VAL A 134 -14.10 -10.00 1.55
N GLY A 135 -14.40 -10.05 2.86
CA GLY A 135 -15.75 -10.27 3.37
C GLY A 135 -16.72 -9.12 3.03
N ASP A 136 -16.27 -7.86 3.08
CA ASP A 136 -17.08 -6.70 2.69
C ASP A 136 -17.47 -6.74 1.20
N ALA A 137 -16.63 -7.36 0.35
CA ALA A 137 -16.93 -7.60 -1.06
C ALA A 137 -17.83 -8.83 -1.30
N GLY A 138 -18.21 -9.55 -0.25
CA GLY A 138 -18.98 -10.80 -0.32
C GLY A 138 -18.19 -11.94 -0.96
N LEU A 139 -16.90 -12.02 -0.64
CA LEU A 139 -15.96 -13.02 -1.15
C LEU A 139 -15.33 -13.79 0.00
N ASP A 140 -14.73 -14.94 -0.33
CA ASP A 140 -13.99 -15.78 0.60
C ASP A 140 -12.48 -15.61 0.43
N VAL A 141 -11.73 -15.80 1.52
CA VAL A 141 -10.27 -15.84 1.48
C VAL A 141 -9.76 -17.10 2.16
N ASP A 142 -8.90 -17.82 1.45
CA ASP A 142 -8.25 -19.04 1.92
C ASP A 142 -6.73 -18.88 1.97
N GLY A 143 -6.06 -19.76 2.74
CA GLY A 143 -4.61 -19.91 2.70
C GLY A 143 -3.87 -19.34 3.90
N VAL A 144 -2.62 -18.90 3.69
CA VAL A 144 -1.69 -18.49 4.75
C VAL A 144 -1.72 -16.99 4.92
N LEU A 145 -2.31 -16.53 6.02
CA LEU A 145 -2.35 -15.12 6.40
C LEU A 145 -1.59 -14.91 7.71
N ASP A 146 -0.73 -13.88 7.77
CA ASP A 146 -0.07 -13.52 9.01
C ASP A 146 -1.07 -12.91 10.01
N SER A 147 -1.32 -13.66 11.09
CA SER A 147 -2.16 -13.25 12.21
C SER A 147 -1.36 -12.87 13.46
N THR A 148 -0.03 -12.88 13.40
CA THR A 148 0.84 -12.70 14.56
C THR A 148 1.31 -11.27 14.74
N GLN A 149 1.59 -10.56 13.66
CA GLN A 149 2.11 -9.21 13.69
C GLN A 149 0.98 -8.18 13.67
N VAL A 150 0.79 -7.49 14.80
CA VAL A 150 -0.19 -6.40 14.92
C VAL A 150 0.47 -5.08 14.52
N LEU A 151 -0.01 -4.48 13.45
CA LEU A 151 0.51 -3.22 12.89
C LEU A 151 -0.62 -2.21 12.67
N SER A 152 -0.24 -1.03 12.22
CA SER A 152 -1.16 -0.08 11.62
C SER A 152 -0.93 -0.07 10.12
N TYR A 153 -2.00 -0.22 9.35
CA TYR A 153 -1.96 -0.21 7.89
C TYR A 153 -2.74 0.99 7.37
N VAL A 154 -2.27 1.57 6.28
CA VAL A 154 -2.96 2.69 5.63
C VAL A 154 -3.22 2.34 4.18
N GLN A 155 -4.48 2.21 3.82
CA GLN A 155 -4.93 2.18 2.44
C GLN A 155 -5.17 3.63 2.01
N TYR A 156 -4.44 4.11 1.00
CA TYR A 156 -4.56 5.49 0.57
C TYR A 156 -4.56 5.64 -0.94
N GLY A 157 -5.75 5.88 -1.50
CA GLY A 157 -5.95 6.00 -2.94
C GLY A 157 -5.63 4.69 -3.69
N GLU A 158 -5.70 3.57 -3.00
CA GLU A 158 -5.53 2.22 -3.52
C GLU A 158 -6.88 1.51 -3.52
N THR A 159 -7.10 0.60 -4.47
CA THR A 159 -8.22 -0.35 -4.40
C THR A 159 -7.96 -1.39 -3.31
N ASP A 160 -8.98 -2.13 -2.92
CA ASP A 160 -8.82 -3.21 -1.94
C ASP A 160 -7.89 -4.30 -2.50
N PHE A 161 -7.96 -4.56 -3.80
CA PHE A 161 -7.11 -5.52 -4.48
C PHE A 161 -5.63 -5.11 -4.45
N ASP A 162 -5.32 -3.87 -4.85
CA ASP A 162 -3.96 -3.34 -4.81
C ASP A 162 -3.39 -3.34 -3.39
N PHE A 163 -4.23 -2.97 -2.41
CA PHE A 163 -3.84 -2.92 -1.01
C PHE A 163 -3.53 -4.31 -0.45
N ILE A 164 -4.40 -5.30 -0.70
CA ILE A 164 -4.15 -6.70 -0.32
C ILE A 164 -2.89 -7.22 -1.02
N ASN A 165 -2.74 -6.96 -2.32
CA ASN A 165 -1.57 -7.39 -3.09
C ASN A 165 -0.27 -6.83 -2.52
N ARG A 166 -0.26 -5.57 -2.07
CA ARG A 166 0.88 -4.96 -1.39
C ARG A 166 1.19 -5.63 -0.05
N MET A 167 0.17 -5.92 0.76
CA MET A 167 0.35 -6.64 2.04
C MET A 167 0.87 -8.07 1.82
N VAL A 168 0.33 -8.77 0.82
CA VAL A 168 0.75 -10.12 0.42
C VAL A 168 2.22 -10.12 -0.03
N ASP A 169 2.63 -9.13 -0.83
CA ASP A 169 4.03 -8.98 -1.23
C ASP A 169 4.94 -8.68 -0.03
N ASP A 170 4.50 -7.84 0.91
CA ASP A 170 5.26 -7.56 2.14
C ASP A 170 5.45 -8.81 3.01
N ALA A 171 4.48 -9.71 3.00
CA ALA A 171 4.53 -11.01 3.68
C ALA A 171 5.28 -12.09 2.88
N GLU A 172 5.95 -11.73 1.78
CA GLU A 172 6.63 -12.68 0.87
C GLU A 172 5.72 -13.81 0.39
N SER A 173 4.46 -13.50 0.16
CA SER A 173 3.41 -14.41 -0.29
C SER A 173 2.93 -14.01 -1.69
N TRP A 174 2.08 -14.82 -2.26
CA TRP A 174 1.37 -14.55 -3.50
C TRP A 174 -0.11 -14.84 -3.34
N MET A 175 -0.94 -14.28 -4.18
CA MET A 175 -2.37 -14.56 -4.24
C MET A 175 -2.81 -14.95 -5.63
N ARG A 176 -3.92 -15.70 -5.69
CA ARG A 176 -4.64 -16.02 -6.93
C ARG A 176 -6.14 -16.00 -6.70
N PRO A 177 -6.94 -15.69 -7.73
CA PRO A 177 -8.38 -15.85 -7.66
C PRO A 177 -8.81 -17.30 -7.48
N THR A 178 -9.93 -17.49 -6.80
CA THR A 178 -10.68 -18.75 -6.71
C THR A 178 -12.09 -18.54 -7.27
N ALA A 179 -12.92 -19.59 -7.31
CA ALA A 179 -14.31 -19.48 -7.77
C ALA A 179 -15.13 -18.49 -6.93
N ASP A 180 -14.84 -18.39 -5.62
CA ASP A 180 -15.62 -17.59 -4.68
C ASP A 180 -14.85 -16.45 -4.01
N GLY A 181 -13.55 -16.28 -4.33
CA GLY A 181 -12.75 -15.24 -3.72
C GLY A 181 -11.29 -15.25 -4.14
N ILE A 182 -10.40 -15.32 -3.16
CA ILE A 182 -8.94 -15.35 -3.36
C ILE A 182 -8.28 -16.39 -2.45
N GLU A 183 -7.15 -16.93 -2.90
CA GLU A 183 -6.27 -17.79 -2.13
C GLU A 183 -4.90 -17.12 -1.98
N ILE A 184 -4.33 -17.15 -0.77
CA ILE A 184 -3.02 -16.58 -0.45
C ILE A 184 -2.09 -17.69 0.03
N GLN A 185 -0.91 -17.81 -0.59
CA GLN A 185 0.08 -18.84 -0.25
C GLN A 185 1.50 -18.24 -0.30
N ASN A 186 2.43 -18.88 0.41
CA ASN A 186 3.85 -18.49 0.43
C ASN A 186 4.78 -19.51 -0.24
N GLN A 187 4.24 -20.63 -0.74
CA GLN A 187 4.95 -21.69 -1.44
C GLN A 187 4.13 -22.20 -2.61
N PHE A 188 4.81 -22.62 -3.67
CA PHE A 188 4.16 -23.32 -4.77
C PHE A 188 3.64 -24.68 -4.30
N GLN A 189 2.47 -25.06 -4.80
CA GLN A 189 1.83 -26.32 -4.48
C GLN A 189 2.18 -27.40 -5.52
N PRO A 190 2.17 -28.70 -5.19
CA PRO A 190 2.39 -29.75 -6.19
C PRO A 190 1.48 -29.60 -7.41
N GLY A 191 2.01 -29.85 -8.60
CA GLY A 191 1.27 -29.62 -9.84
C GLY A 191 1.55 -30.64 -10.94
N ALA A 192 1.69 -30.20 -12.19
CA ALA A 192 1.74 -31.03 -13.38
C ALA A 192 3.16 -31.52 -13.72
N GLU A 193 3.23 -32.60 -14.47
CA GLU A 193 4.45 -33.08 -15.15
C GLU A 193 4.33 -32.83 -16.66
N LEU A 194 5.38 -32.32 -17.28
CA LEU A 194 5.48 -32.08 -18.72
C LEU A 194 6.65 -32.86 -19.31
N GLN A 195 6.34 -33.78 -20.21
CA GLN A 195 7.33 -34.54 -20.94
C GLN A 195 7.64 -33.88 -22.30
N TRP A 196 8.89 -33.64 -22.61
CA TRP A 196 9.31 -33.13 -23.91
C TRP A 196 8.90 -34.07 -25.05
N ARG A 197 8.19 -33.55 -26.06
CA ARG A 197 7.62 -34.33 -27.16
C ARG A 197 6.72 -35.48 -26.70
N GLY A 198 6.11 -35.36 -25.54
CA GLY A 198 5.11 -36.30 -25.05
C GLY A 198 3.86 -36.25 -25.95
N GLU A 199 3.19 -37.39 -26.05
CA GLU A 199 1.92 -37.47 -26.75
C GLU A 199 0.87 -36.70 -25.93
N ASP A 200 -0.11 -36.11 -26.61
CA ASP A 200 -1.33 -35.45 -26.11
C ASP A 200 -1.14 -34.27 -25.11
N ASP A 201 -0.43 -34.46 -23.99
CA ASP A 201 -0.21 -33.47 -22.92
C ASP A 201 1.21 -32.88 -22.90
N GLY A 202 1.98 -33.11 -23.96
CA GLY A 202 3.41 -32.84 -24.00
C GLY A 202 3.80 -31.38 -24.02
N LEU A 203 5.03 -31.17 -23.63
CA LEU A 203 5.75 -29.90 -23.78
C LEU A 203 6.13 -29.72 -25.25
N VAL A 204 5.62 -28.64 -25.88
CA VAL A 204 5.87 -28.28 -27.29
C VAL A 204 7.13 -27.44 -27.42
N SER A 205 7.32 -26.48 -26.54
CA SER A 205 8.52 -25.64 -26.50
C SER A 205 8.86 -25.23 -25.06
N PHE A 206 10.15 -25.03 -24.79
CA PHE A 206 10.61 -24.50 -23.53
C PHE A 206 11.79 -23.55 -23.75
N GLN A 207 11.75 -22.41 -23.10
CA GLN A 207 12.76 -21.38 -23.17
C GLN A 207 13.18 -20.97 -21.75
N ALA A 208 14.48 -20.94 -21.49
CA ALA A 208 15.06 -20.34 -20.30
C ALA A 208 15.89 -19.14 -20.73
N ARG A 209 15.69 -18.01 -20.07
CA ARG A 209 16.38 -16.74 -20.34
C ARG A 209 17.06 -16.27 -19.06
N GLY A 210 18.36 -15.98 -19.15
CA GLY A 210 19.13 -15.32 -18.10
C GLY A 210 19.51 -13.91 -18.51
N ARG A 211 19.50 -12.98 -17.57
CA ARG A 211 20.05 -11.64 -17.72
C ARG A 211 20.84 -11.28 -16.47
N LEU A 212 21.79 -10.39 -16.60
CA LEU A 212 22.49 -9.86 -15.43
C LEU A 212 21.56 -8.93 -14.63
N SER A 213 21.65 -9.03 -13.31
CA SER A 213 20.86 -8.23 -12.38
C SER A 213 21.67 -7.96 -11.11
N GLN A 214 21.31 -6.95 -10.37
CA GLN A 214 21.98 -6.57 -9.12
C GLN A 214 21.75 -7.65 -8.04
N PRO A 215 22.79 -8.34 -7.57
CA PRO A 215 22.64 -9.48 -6.67
C PRO A 215 22.57 -9.08 -5.20
N SER A 216 22.86 -7.83 -4.90
CA SER A 216 22.89 -7.28 -3.54
C SER A 216 22.32 -5.90 -3.48
N MET A 217 21.89 -5.51 -2.28
CA MET A 217 21.30 -4.20 -2.00
C MET A 217 22.10 -3.48 -0.93
N ASN A 218 22.31 -2.18 -1.15
CA ASN A 218 22.76 -1.25 -0.14
C ASN A 218 21.57 -0.48 0.41
N GLY A 219 21.67 0.01 1.63
CA GLY A 219 20.65 0.85 2.21
C GLY A 219 21.11 1.51 3.50
N ALA A 220 20.33 2.46 3.98
CA ALA A 220 20.52 3.09 5.27
C ALA A 220 19.17 3.22 5.99
N HIS A 221 19.18 2.90 7.26
CA HIS A 221 18.03 3.04 8.15
C HIS A 221 18.39 3.92 9.35
N TYR A 222 17.47 4.79 9.74
CA TYR A 222 17.60 5.62 10.93
C TYR A 222 16.54 5.23 11.96
N ASP A 223 16.99 4.69 13.10
CA ASP A 223 16.15 4.43 14.26
C ASP A 223 16.11 5.67 15.16
N PHE A 224 15.02 6.41 15.11
CA PHE A 224 14.86 7.63 15.90
C PHE A 224 14.69 7.37 17.40
N MET A 225 14.28 6.17 17.81
CA MET A 225 14.18 5.81 19.24
C MET A 225 15.55 5.69 19.89
N LYS A 226 16.54 5.26 19.12
CA LYS A 226 17.94 5.10 19.57
C LYS A 226 18.86 6.22 19.10
N MET A 227 18.40 7.07 18.17
CA MET A 227 19.22 8.04 17.44
C MET A 227 20.41 7.39 16.72
N GLU A 228 20.22 6.19 16.19
CA GLU A 228 21.25 5.42 15.51
C GLU A 228 20.95 5.28 14.02
N SER A 229 21.98 5.43 13.21
CA SER A 229 21.92 5.13 11.77
C SER A 229 22.72 3.87 11.49
N GLN A 230 22.08 2.92 10.82
CA GLN A 230 22.74 1.72 10.32
C GLN A 230 22.85 1.80 8.80
N VAL A 231 24.04 1.61 8.29
CA VAL A 231 24.29 1.47 6.86
C VAL A 231 24.51 -0.01 6.57
N TYR A 232 23.75 -0.50 5.60
CA TYR A 232 23.86 -1.86 5.11
C TYR A 232 24.56 -1.85 3.76
N THR A 233 25.53 -2.70 3.60
CA THR A 233 26.32 -2.83 2.37
C THR A 233 26.25 -4.26 1.87
N GLU A 234 26.01 -4.42 0.57
CA GLU A 234 26.02 -5.70 -0.13
C GLU A 234 25.15 -6.79 0.53
N VAL A 235 23.97 -6.40 1.06
CA VAL A 235 23.02 -7.36 1.61
C VAL A 235 22.54 -8.27 0.49
N LYS A 236 22.73 -9.56 0.67
CA LYS A 236 22.34 -10.62 -0.28
C LYS A 236 21.33 -11.54 0.38
N ASP A 237 20.45 -12.11 -0.43
CA ASP A 237 19.64 -13.24 -0.02
C ASP A 237 20.16 -14.52 -0.66
N ASP A 238 20.31 -15.58 0.12
CA ASP A 238 20.59 -16.93 -0.34
C ASP A 238 19.32 -17.59 -0.88
N ALA A 239 18.75 -16.96 -1.92
CA ALA A 239 17.52 -17.44 -2.54
C ALA A 239 17.68 -18.89 -2.99
N SER A 240 16.89 -19.78 -2.41
CA SER A 240 16.87 -21.19 -2.80
C SER A 240 16.11 -21.36 -4.12
N PHE A 241 16.64 -22.19 -4.99
CA PHE A 241 16.01 -22.55 -6.26
C PHE A 241 15.89 -24.09 -6.37
N TYR A 242 15.10 -24.56 -7.33
CA TYR A 242 14.85 -25.99 -7.50
C TYR A 242 16.03 -26.79 -8.08
N GLY A 243 17.07 -26.08 -8.54
CA GLY A 243 18.22 -26.71 -9.20
C GLY A 243 18.06 -26.90 -10.72
N SER A 244 16.89 -26.58 -11.26
CA SER A 244 16.64 -26.54 -12.70
C SER A 244 17.40 -25.38 -13.35
N VAL A 245 17.84 -25.55 -14.61
CA VAL A 245 18.70 -24.62 -15.37
C VAL A 245 19.94 -24.17 -14.59
N GLY A 246 20.56 -25.12 -13.86
CA GLY A 246 21.64 -24.85 -12.90
C GLY A 246 22.81 -24.10 -13.51
N SER A 247 23.30 -24.50 -14.69
CA SER A 247 24.41 -23.84 -15.38
C SER A 247 24.12 -22.38 -15.73
N LEU A 248 22.89 -22.08 -16.19
CA LEU A 248 22.46 -20.71 -16.46
C LEU A 248 22.35 -19.91 -15.15
N THR A 249 21.80 -20.50 -14.11
CA THR A 249 21.65 -19.87 -12.80
C THR A 249 23.01 -19.53 -12.19
N ASP A 250 23.96 -20.45 -12.25
CA ASP A 250 25.32 -20.25 -11.72
C ASP A 250 26.05 -19.15 -12.49
N SER A 251 25.93 -19.14 -13.82
CA SER A 251 26.51 -18.10 -14.66
C SER A 251 25.91 -16.71 -14.35
N VAL A 252 24.58 -16.62 -14.24
CA VAL A 252 23.91 -15.36 -13.91
C VAL A 252 24.33 -14.86 -12.53
N LYS A 253 24.41 -15.73 -11.52
CA LYS A 253 24.85 -15.37 -10.17
C LYS A 253 26.32 -14.91 -10.14
N SER A 254 27.21 -15.64 -10.81
CA SER A 254 28.64 -15.32 -10.87
C SER A 254 28.89 -13.98 -11.54
N GLU A 255 28.36 -13.79 -12.75
CA GLU A 255 28.58 -12.56 -13.51
C GLU A 255 27.84 -11.35 -12.93
N SER A 256 26.66 -11.55 -12.36
CA SER A 256 25.93 -10.51 -11.63
C SER A 256 26.68 -10.07 -10.38
N GLY A 257 27.49 -10.95 -9.76
CA GLY A 257 28.33 -10.62 -8.62
C GLY A 257 29.34 -9.51 -8.88
N ASN A 258 29.66 -9.25 -10.16
CA ASN A 258 30.54 -8.16 -10.59
C ASN A 258 29.82 -6.82 -10.78
N LEU A 259 28.49 -6.79 -10.69
CA LEU A 259 27.71 -5.57 -10.79
C LEU A 259 27.68 -4.81 -9.47
N PRO A 260 27.59 -3.46 -9.50
CA PRO A 260 27.40 -2.69 -8.28
C PRO A 260 26.07 -3.06 -7.60
N PRO A 261 26.03 -3.02 -6.25
CA PRO A 261 24.81 -3.26 -5.52
C PRO A 261 23.72 -2.24 -5.89
N GLY A 262 22.46 -2.65 -5.83
CA GLY A 262 21.32 -1.74 -5.84
C GLY A 262 21.32 -0.88 -4.58
N TYR A 263 20.62 0.25 -4.61
CA TYR A 263 20.48 1.12 -3.44
C TYR A 263 19.01 1.39 -3.14
N ILE A 264 18.62 1.15 -1.90
CA ILE A 264 17.28 1.44 -1.41
C ILE A 264 17.36 2.58 -0.42
N VAL A 265 16.74 3.71 -0.76
CA VAL A 265 16.45 4.77 0.20
C VAL A 265 15.32 4.26 1.09
N GLN A 266 15.39 4.56 2.37
CA GLN A 266 14.40 4.20 3.36
C GLN A 266 12.98 4.65 2.94
N ARG A 267 12.21 3.76 2.32
CA ARG A 267 10.82 3.96 1.89
C ARG A 267 9.92 2.89 2.47
N SER A 268 10.10 2.54 3.73
CA SER A 268 9.41 1.37 4.27
C SER A 268 8.88 1.65 5.66
N ARG A 269 7.71 1.11 5.97
CA ARG A 269 7.16 0.99 7.33
C ARG A 269 8.06 0.19 8.26
N LYS A 270 9.10 -0.43 7.75
CA LYS A 270 10.07 -1.16 8.56
C LYS A 270 10.66 -0.23 9.62
N ARG A 271 10.33 -0.50 10.88
CA ARG A 271 10.65 0.37 12.02
C ARG A 271 11.91 -0.05 12.73
N THR A 272 12.26 -1.34 12.61
CA THR A 272 13.43 -1.92 13.24
C THR A 272 14.55 -2.18 12.23
N LEU A 273 15.77 -2.28 12.72
CA LEU A 273 16.94 -2.63 11.92
C LEU A 273 16.78 -3.99 11.24
N ASP A 274 16.25 -4.98 11.96
CA ASP A 274 16.05 -6.34 11.44
C ASP A 274 14.98 -6.38 10.32
N GLU A 275 13.90 -5.62 10.49
CA GLU A 275 12.88 -5.50 9.45
C GLU A 275 13.42 -4.84 8.18
N TYR A 276 14.31 -3.85 8.32
CA TYR A 276 14.92 -3.20 7.18
C TYR A 276 15.92 -4.10 6.46
N GLU A 277 16.73 -4.87 7.19
CA GLU A 277 17.61 -5.88 6.60
C GLU A 277 16.80 -6.94 5.83
N THR A 278 15.68 -7.38 6.40
CA THR A 278 14.75 -8.31 5.73
C THR A 278 14.21 -7.72 4.42
N LEU A 279 13.88 -6.43 4.39
CA LEU A 279 13.49 -5.74 3.16
C LEU A 279 14.61 -5.78 2.11
N LEU A 280 15.86 -5.46 2.51
CA LEU A 280 16.99 -5.49 1.58
C LEU A 280 17.22 -6.89 1.01
N LYS A 281 17.09 -7.94 1.83
CA LYS A 281 17.13 -9.34 1.38
C LYS A 281 16.02 -9.65 0.38
N LYS A 282 14.78 -9.22 0.66
CA LYS A 282 13.64 -9.40 -0.25
C LYS A 282 13.89 -8.71 -1.61
N GLU A 283 14.40 -7.48 -1.61
CA GLU A 283 14.69 -6.76 -2.84
C GLU A 283 15.88 -7.36 -3.62
N SER A 284 16.90 -7.85 -2.93
CA SER A 284 17.97 -8.64 -3.54
C SER A 284 17.40 -9.90 -4.24
N ARG A 285 16.53 -10.63 -3.56
CA ARG A 285 15.84 -11.81 -4.11
C ARG A 285 14.97 -11.45 -5.32
N ARG A 286 14.22 -10.34 -5.26
CA ARG A 286 13.40 -9.85 -6.38
C ARG A 286 14.25 -9.55 -7.60
N SER A 287 15.38 -8.86 -7.41
CA SER A 287 16.32 -8.55 -8.48
C SER A 287 16.85 -9.82 -9.16
N ILE A 288 17.42 -10.75 -8.38
CA ILE A 288 17.94 -12.01 -8.91
C ILE A 288 16.80 -12.92 -9.41
N GLY A 289 15.66 -12.95 -8.74
CA GLY A 289 14.49 -13.73 -9.15
C GLY A 289 13.98 -13.32 -10.55
N SER A 290 14.04 -12.03 -10.87
CA SER A 290 13.68 -11.52 -12.20
C SER A 290 14.76 -11.75 -13.27
N ALA A 291 15.97 -12.14 -12.86
CA ALA A 291 17.09 -12.35 -13.77
C ALA A 291 16.98 -13.66 -14.57
N ILE A 292 16.26 -14.65 -14.04
CA ILE A 292 16.04 -15.93 -14.73
C ILE A 292 14.54 -16.13 -14.90
N THR A 293 14.10 -16.15 -16.15
CA THR A 293 12.71 -16.38 -16.52
C THR A 293 12.61 -17.57 -17.45
N CYS A 294 11.62 -18.41 -17.22
CA CYS A 294 11.35 -19.57 -18.04
C CYS A 294 9.94 -19.46 -18.61
N SER A 295 9.75 -19.94 -19.84
CA SER A 295 8.44 -20.01 -20.47
C SER A 295 8.38 -21.22 -21.40
N GLY A 296 7.19 -21.66 -21.72
CA GLY A 296 6.97 -22.77 -22.62
C GLY A 296 5.59 -22.76 -23.24
N VAL A 297 5.41 -23.66 -24.20
CA VAL A 297 4.11 -24.00 -24.77
C VAL A 297 3.83 -25.47 -24.49
N SER A 298 2.64 -25.78 -24.03
CA SER A 298 2.21 -27.17 -23.78
C SER A 298 0.75 -27.39 -24.17
N ARG A 299 0.30 -28.62 -24.08
CA ARG A 299 -1.11 -29.00 -24.24
C ARG A 299 -1.71 -29.53 -22.95
N ASN A 300 -1.04 -29.38 -21.82
CA ASN A 300 -1.50 -29.87 -20.53
C ASN A 300 -2.47 -28.86 -19.87
N LEU A 301 -3.72 -29.27 -19.69
CA LEU A 301 -4.77 -28.46 -19.04
C LEU A 301 -4.57 -28.21 -17.54
N LYS A 302 -3.69 -28.98 -16.89
CA LYS A 302 -3.50 -28.94 -15.43
C LYS A 302 -2.52 -27.87 -14.97
N LEU A 303 -1.93 -27.10 -15.91
CA LEU A 303 -1.07 -25.99 -15.54
C LEU A 303 -1.89 -24.90 -14.86
N LEU A 304 -1.44 -24.49 -13.68
CA LEU A 304 -2.14 -23.50 -12.86
C LEU A 304 -1.10 -22.60 -12.15
N PRO A 305 -1.24 -21.27 -12.22
CA PRO A 305 -0.38 -20.37 -11.44
C PRO A 305 -0.45 -20.67 -9.95
N GLY A 306 0.71 -20.67 -9.27
CA GLY A 306 0.84 -21.06 -7.87
C GLY A 306 1.14 -22.54 -7.66
N ASN A 307 1.13 -23.35 -8.73
CA ASN A 307 1.52 -24.76 -8.66
C ASN A 307 2.92 -24.97 -9.27
N GLU A 308 3.55 -26.05 -8.88
CA GLU A 308 4.78 -26.52 -9.48
C GLU A 308 4.52 -27.19 -10.84
N VAL A 309 5.51 -27.16 -11.71
CA VAL A 309 5.57 -27.96 -12.92
C VAL A 309 6.91 -28.67 -13.02
N GLU A 310 6.90 -30.00 -13.20
CA GLU A 310 8.10 -30.79 -13.44
C GLU A 310 8.31 -30.95 -14.95
N VAL A 311 9.43 -30.45 -15.47
CA VAL A 311 9.81 -30.52 -16.88
C VAL A 311 10.84 -31.62 -17.08
N LYS A 312 10.57 -32.55 -18.01
CA LYS A 312 11.40 -33.71 -18.31
C LYS A 312 11.76 -33.81 -19.79
N GLY A 313 12.97 -34.33 -20.08
CA GLY A 313 13.45 -34.58 -21.43
C GLY A 313 14.07 -33.38 -22.15
N VAL A 314 14.34 -32.27 -21.45
CA VAL A 314 14.88 -31.00 -22.00
C VAL A 314 16.32 -30.74 -21.51
N LEU A 315 17.16 -31.74 -21.48
CA LEU A 315 18.59 -31.62 -21.09
C LEU A 315 18.79 -30.81 -19.80
N ASP A 316 19.55 -29.70 -19.88
CA ASP A 316 19.87 -28.83 -18.74
C ASP A 316 18.64 -28.09 -18.15
N ALA A 317 17.52 -28.07 -18.86
CA ALA A 317 16.27 -27.48 -18.39
C ALA A 317 15.34 -28.47 -17.68
N ASN A 318 15.74 -29.71 -17.49
CA ASN A 318 14.99 -30.65 -16.66
C ASN A 318 14.90 -30.14 -15.22
N GLY A 319 13.76 -30.34 -14.59
CA GLY A 319 13.57 -30.00 -13.19
C GLY A 319 12.21 -29.38 -12.87
N THR A 320 12.08 -28.94 -11.62
CA THR A 320 10.85 -28.34 -11.09
C THR A 320 10.90 -26.83 -11.23
N TYR A 321 9.75 -26.23 -11.52
CA TYR A 321 9.55 -24.78 -11.63
C TYR A 321 8.23 -24.39 -10.99
N GLY A 322 8.15 -23.18 -10.43
CA GLY A 322 6.87 -22.60 -9.99
C GLY A 322 6.19 -21.88 -11.15
N VAL A 323 4.94 -22.24 -11.46
CA VAL A 323 4.14 -21.59 -12.50
C VAL A 323 3.62 -20.25 -11.98
N VAL A 324 3.88 -19.17 -12.73
CA VAL A 324 3.48 -17.82 -12.34
C VAL A 324 2.37 -17.25 -13.23
N LYS A 325 2.29 -17.73 -14.48
CA LYS A 325 1.29 -17.29 -15.45
C LYS A 325 1.00 -18.41 -16.45
N VAL A 326 -0.26 -18.52 -16.86
CA VAL A 326 -0.70 -19.40 -17.95
C VAL A 326 -1.71 -18.66 -18.81
N ILE A 327 -1.58 -18.82 -20.13
CA ILE A 327 -2.59 -18.40 -21.12
C ILE A 327 -3.05 -19.65 -21.84
N HIS A 328 -4.28 -20.07 -21.58
CA HIS A 328 -4.93 -21.16 -22.28
C HIS A 328 -5.64 -20.63 -23.51
N THR A 329 -5.50 -21.29 -24.63
CA THR A 329 -6.17 -20.94 -25.89
C THR A 329 -6.84 -22.16 -26.49
N TRP A 330 -8.12 -22.05 -26.77
CA TRP A 330 -8.91 -22.99 -27.54
C TRP A 330 -9.34 -22.32 -28.83
N SER A 331 -9.06 -22.97 -29.94
CA SER A 331 -9.38 -22.48 -31.27
C SER A 331 -9.76 -23.66 -32.18
N PRO A 332 -10.18 -23.46 -33.42
CA PRO A 332 -10.42 -24.53 -34.39
C PRO A 332 -9.22 -25.44 -34.61
N ASP A 333 -8.00 -24.93 -34.41
CA ASP A 333 -6.75 -25.70 -34.50
C ASP A 333 -6.48 -26.58 -33.28
N GLY A 334 -7.31 -26.50 -32.26
CA GLY A 334 -7.23 -27.25 -31.02
C GLY A 334 -6.80 -26.42 -29.82
N TYR A 335 -6.39 -27.11 -28.76
CA TYR A 335 -5.96 -26.50 -27.50
C TYR A 335 -4.45 -26.39 -27.40
N SER A 336 -3.98 -25.27 -26.90
CA SER A 336 -2.62 -25.08 -26.42
C SER A 336 -2.59 -24.08 -25.26
N ASN A 337 -1.53 -24.12 -24.48
CA ASN A 337 -1.27 -23.05 -23.50
C ASN A 337 0.16 -22.55 -23.63
N GLN A 338 0.34 -21.28 -23.32
CA GLN A 338 1.63 -20.67 -23.08
C GLN A 338 1.75 -20.41 -21.58
N PHE A 339 2.86 -20.81 -20.99
CA PHE A 339 3.09 -20.62 -19.55
C PHE A 339 4.43 -19.97 -19.28
N TRP A 340 4.47 -19.24 -18.15
CA TRP A 340 5.69 -18.66 -17.59
C TRP A 340 5.92 -19.26 -16.22
N CYS A 341 7.16 -19.57 -15.94
CA CYS A 341 7.54 -20.20 -14.68
C CYS A 341 8.89 -19.69 -14.18
N THR A 342 9.15 -19.92 -12.92
CA THR A 342 10.37 -19.53 -12.24
C THR A 342 11.10 -20.74 -11.65
N PRO A 343 12.44 -20.80 -11.70
CA PRO A 343 13.21 -21.83 -11.02
C PRO A 343 13.34 -21.57 -9.51
N TRP A 344 12.80 -20.48 -8.98
CA TRP A 344 12.90 -20.10 -7.57
C TRP A 344 11.78 -20.71 -6.74
N LYS A 345 12.13 -21.26 -5.55
CA LYS A 345 11.14 -21.86 -4.63
C LYS A 345 10.21 -20.84 -4.00
N LYS A 346 10.70 -19.62 -3.77
CA LYS A 346 9.90 -18.52 -3.28
C LYS A 346 9.62 -17.55 -4.41
N TYR A 347 8.35 -17.28 -4.64
CA TYR A 347 7.93 -16.25 -5.59
C TYR A 347 8.18 -14.86 -5.00
N THR A 348 8.69 -13.97 -5.81
CA THR A 348 8.76 -12.54 -5.54
C THR A 348 8.08 -11.83 -6.69
N ASN A 349 7.03 -11.07 -6.40
CA ASN A 349 6.27 -10.37 -7.41
C ASN A 349 7.13 -9.29 -8.11
N PRO A 350 7.49 -9.44 -9.39
CA PRO A 350 8.29 -8.44 -10.10
C PRO A 350 7.50 -7.15 -10.37
N LYS A 351 6.18 -7.21 -10.28
CA LYS A 351 5.25 -6.10 -10.48
C LYS A 351 4.58 -5.69 -9.16
N ALA A 352 5.23 -5.95 -8.01
CA ALA A 352 4.63 -5.62 -6.73
C ALA A 352 4.14 -4.17 -6.71
N PRO A 353 2.92 -3.92 -6.24
CA PRO A 353 2.40 -2.58 -6.11
C PRO A 353 3.35 -1.75 -5.26
N GLN A 354 3.81 -0.63 -5.80
CA GLN A 354 4.62 0.34 -5.07
C GLN A 354 3.66 1.32 -4.40
N VAL A 355 3.85 1.57 -3.11
CA VAL A 355 3.19 2.73 -2.48
C VAL A 355 3.56 3.95 -3.30
N LYS A 356 2.56 4.57 -3.95
CA LYS A 356 2.79 5.81 -4.68
C LYS A 356 3.20 6.86 -3.65
N PRO A 357 4.40 7.45 -3.74
CA PRO A 357 4.84 8.44 -2.76
C PRO A 357 3.84 9.59 -2.70
N TRP A 358 3.35 9.87 -1.50
CA TRP A 358 2.39 10.93 -1.30
C TRP A 358 3.03 12.09 -0.52
N PHE A 359 3.38 13.15 -1.22
CA PHE A 359 4.06 14.32 -0.65
C PHE A 359 3.07 15.45 -0.26
N ASN A 360 1.78 15.17 -0.24
CA ASN A 360 0.79 16.14 0.16
C ASN A 360 0.81 16.37 1.67
N VAL A 361 0.38 17.56 2.06
CA VAL A 361 0.12 17.92 3.45
C VAL A 361 -1.38 17.87 3.68
N VAL A 362 -1.82 17.18 4.72
CA VAL A 362 -3.24 16.98 5.03
C VAL A 362 -3.59 17.48 6.42
N PRO A 363 -4.78 18.04 6.60
CA PRO A 363 -5.28 18.39 7.91
C PRO A 363 -5.74 17.14 8.68
N ALA A 364 -5.55 17.19 10.00
CA ALA A 364 -6.05 16.18 10.93
C ALA A 364 -6.40 16.84 12.26
N ARG A 365 -7.21 16.17 13.07
CA ARG A 365 -7.59 16.61 14.41
C ARG A 365 -6.87 15.79 15.47
N VAL A 366 -6.33 16.42 16.49
CA VAL A 366 -5.73 15.74 17.63
C VAL A 366 -6.79 15.03 18.46
N VAL A 367 -6.58 13.76 18.75
CA VAL A 367 -7.51 12.92 19.54
C VAL A 367 -6.89 12.41 20.84
N ASP A 368 -5.57 12.37 20.96
CA ASP A 368 -4.84 12.03 22.17
C ASP A 368 -3.47 12.73 22.16
N ASN A 369 -3.09 13.33 23.30
CA ASN A 369 -1.81 14.03 23.47
C ASN A 369 -1.01 13.55 24.69
N LYS A 370 -1.34 12.37 25.23
CA LYS A 370 -0.66 11.76 26.39
C LYS A 370 0.31 10.68 25.92
N ASP A 371 1.38 11.10 25.24
CA ASP A 371 2.40 10.19 24.73
C ASP A 371 3.08 9.40 25.85
N PRO A 372 2.96 8.06 25.89
CA PRO A 372 3.55 7.23 26.95
C PRO A 372 5.08 7.20 26.90
N ASN A 373 5.69 7.58 25.76
CA ASN A 373 7.14 7.62 25.58
C ASN A 373 7.76 9.00 25.86
N ASN A 374 6.95 10.00 26.21
CA ASN A 374 7.38 11.37 26.49
C ASN A 374 8.16 12.03 25.33
N LEU A 375 7.84 11.68 24.09
CA LEU A 375 8.47 12.27 22.90
C LEU A 375 7.72 13.49 22.37
N GLY A 376 6.62 13.90 23.06
CA GLY A 376 5.75 14.98 22.60
C GLY A 376 4.95 14.62 21.35
N SER A 377 4.74 13.33 21.12
CA SER A 377 3.90 12.82 20.03
C SER A 377 2.43 12.94 20.38
N VAL A 378 1.58 13.00 19.37
CA VAL A 378 0.13 12.99 19.55
C VAL A 378 -0.51 11.93 18.64
N ARG A 379 -1.73 11.53 18.95
CA ARG A 379 -2.55 10.74 18.03
C ARG A 379 -3.52 11.66 17.32
N VAL A 380 -3.73 11.42 16.05
CA VAL A 380 -4.63 12.23 15.23
C VAL A 380 -5.66 11.36 14.53
N GLN A 381 -6.74 11.99 14.13
CA GLN A 381 -7.73 11.45 13.21
C GLN A 381 -7.73 12.33 11.97
N PHE A 382 -7.50 11.73 10.82
CA PHE A 382 -7.59 12.44 9.53
C PHE A 382 -9.05 12.76 9.21
N PHE A 383 -9.33 13.88 8.53
CA PHE A 383 -10.71 14.27 8.19
C PHE A 383 -11.41 13.32 7.21
N TRP A 384 -10.66 12.52 6.47
CA TRP A 384 -11.18 11.47 5.60
C TRP A 384 -11.43 10.12 6.32
N GLN A 385 -11.07 10.04 7.58
CA GLN A 385 -11.18 8.83 8.40
C GLN A 385 -12.48 8.88 9.20
N GLU A 386 -13.39 7.94 8.95
CA GLU A 386 -14.69 7.91 9.66
C GLU A 386 -14.53 7.56 11.12
N GLU A 387 -13.71 6.53 11.42
CA GLU A 387 -13.47 6.05 12.78
C GLU A 387 -11.98 5.79 13.03
N GLY A 388 -11.60 5.69 14.32
CA GLY A 388 -10.28 5.31 14.75
C GLY A 388 -9.31 6.49 14.88
N GLN A 389 -8.04 6.14 15.09
CA GLN A 389 -6.95 7.10 15.33
C GLN A 389 -5.63 6.51 14.81
N THR A 390 -4.66 7.38 14.56
CA THR A 390 -3.31 6.96 14.17
C THR A 390 -2.55 6.29 15.34
N SER A 391 -1.40 5.71 15.04
CA SER A 391 -0.34 5.52 16.02
C SER A 391 0.18 6.87 16.53
N TRP A 392 1.10 6.88 17.50
CA TRP A 392 1.75 8.11 17.97
C TRP A 392 2.55 8.77 16.86
N VAL A 393 2.16 10.00 16.51
CA VAL A 393 2.76 10.79 15.43
C VAL A 393 3.70 11.83 16.06
N ARG A 394 4.96 11.82 15.64
CA ARG A 394 5.95 12.81 16.10
C ARG A 394 5.64 14.19 15.50
N MET A 395 5.85 15.21 16.30
CA MET A 395 5.68 16.59 15.90
C MET A 395 7.04 17.27 15.67
N MET A 396 7.14 18.09 14.63
CA MET A 396 8.27 19.02 14.47
C MET A 396 8.08 20.21 15.41
N THR A 397 9.17 20.61 16.06
CA THR A 397 9.21 21.77 16.94
C THR A 397 10.41 22.65 16.59
N PRO A 398 10.38 23.99 16.81
CA PRO A 398 11.48 24.88 16.50
C PRO A 398 12.80 24.50 17.16
N HIS A 399 12.75 23.89 18.33
CA HIS A 399 13.93 23.41 19.04
C HIS A 399 13.57 22.25 19.96
N ALA A 400 14.37 21.17 19.91
CA ALA A 400 14.27 20.01 20.79
C ALA A 400 15.66 19.49 21.15
N GLY A 401 15.82 19.04 22.39
CA GLY A 401 17.04 18.40 22.88
C GLY A 401 16.78 17.77 24.25
N SER A 402 17.80 17.13 24.86
CA SER A 402 17.64 16.52 26.18
C SER A 402 17.24 17.59 27.19
N ASP A 403 16.07 17.43 27.81
CA ASP A 403 15.46 18.30 28.82
C ASP A 403 15.37 19.80 28.44
N ARG A 404 15.29 20.10 27.12
CA ARG A 404 15.20 21.49 26.61
C ARG A 404 14.48 21.56 25.28
N GLY A 405 13.86 22.71 25.01
CA GLY A 405 13.20 22.98 23.74
C GLY A 405 11.89 23.74 23.88
N PHE A 406 11.15 23.83 22.79
CA PHE A 406 9.78 24.34 22.75
C PHE A 406 8.80 23.19 22.94
N TYR A 407 8.26 23.05 24.14
CA TYR A 407 7.30 22.01 24.47
C TYR A 407 5.88 22.59 24.47
N PHE A 408 5.30 22.69 23.25
CA PHE A 408 3.95 23.15 23.01
C PHE A 408 3.19 22.04 22.26
N VAL A 409 2.67 21.09 23.02
CA VAL A 409 1.91 19.97 22.46
C VAL A 409 0.48 20.46 22.17
N PRO A 410 -0.09 20.20 20.98
CA PRO A 410 -1.45 20.56 20.66
C PRO A 410 -2.45 19.95 21.61
N GLU A 411 -3.55 20.66 21.87
CA GLU A 411 -4.65 20.16 22.69
C GLU A 411 -5.51 19.18 21.90
N ILE A 412 -6.23 18.33 22.63
CA ILE A 412 -7.25 17.46 22.02
C ILE A 412 -8.32 18.34 21.38
N GLY A 413 -8.60 18.11 20.12
CA GLY A 413 -9.50 18.89 19.29
C GLY A 413 -8.81 19.82 18.30
N ASP A 414 -7.55 20.23 18.56
CA ASP A 414 -6.82 21.16 17.69
C ASP A 414 -6.60 20.56 16.29
N GLU A 415 -6.61 21.43 15.29
CA GLU A 415 -6.24 21.12 13.91
C GLU A 415 -4.72 21.15 13.73
N VAL A 416 -4.19 20.07 13.16
CA VAL A 416 -2.76 19.94 12.84
C VAL A 416 -2.59 19.60 11.37
N TRP A 417 -1.44 20.01 10.81
CA TRP A 417 -1.03 19.67 9.46
C TRP A 417 -0.04 18.52 9.50
N VAL A 418 -0.33 17.47 8.71
CA VAL A 418 0.43 16.22 8.68
C VAL A 418 1.03 16.06 7.30
N THR A 419 2.31 15.78 7.25
CA THR A 419 3.05 15.30 6.07
C THR A 419 3.48 13.86 6.29
N PHE A 420 4.02 13.23 5.26
CA PHE A 420 4.44 11.82 5.30
C PHE A 420 5.92 11.71 4.96
N GLU A 421 6.67 11.03 5.82
CA GLU A 421 8.09 10.81 5.64
C GLU A 421 8.35 9.96 4.40
N ASP A 422 9.15 10.45 3.46
CA ASP A 422 9.40 9.85 2.14
C ASP A 422 8.13 9.58 1.30
N GLY A 423 7.02 10.27 1.62
CA GLY A 423 5.74 10.06 0.97
C GLY A 423 5.00 8.79 1.41
N ASP A 424 5.45 8.12 2.47
CA ASP A 424 4.81 6.91 2.99
C ASP A 424 3.64 7.27 3.93
N PRO A 425 2.37 6.97 3.56
CA PRO A 425 1.20 7.29 4.39
C PRO A 425 1.21 6.64 5.78
N GLU A 426 2.00 5.60 5.98
CA GLU A 426 2.17 4.92 7.26
C GLU A 426 3.20 5.60 8.18
N ARG A 427 3.89 6.64 7.67
CA ARG A 427 4.90 7.41 8.41
C ARG A 427 4.52 8.89 8.55
N PRO A 428 3.39 9.21 9.18
CA PRO A 428 2.93 10.59 9.36
C PRO A 428 3.88 11.39 10.25
N ARG A 429 4.01 12.70 9.97
CA ARG A 429 4.74 13.70 10.76
C ARG A 429 3.91 14.97 10.85
N ILE A 430 3.72 15.51 12.05
CA ILE A 430 3.06 16.80 12.24
C ILE A 430 4.09 17.91 12.02
N ILE A 431 3.76 18.84 11.14
CA ILE A 431 4.61 19.98 10.80
C ILE A 431 4.13 21.29 11.43
N GLY A 432 2.94 21.34 11.99
CA GLY A 432 2.39 22.51 12.67
C GLY A 432 0.91 22.41 12.94
N CYS A 433 0.38 23.48 13.55
CA CYS A 433 -1.05 23.68 13.81
C CYS A 433 -1.60 24.79 12.94
N ALA A 434 -2.92 24.84 12.74
CA ALA A 434 -3.58 25.92 12.04
C ALA A 434 -4.80 26.40 12.82
N TRP A 435 -5.06 27.70 12.75
CA TRP A 435 -6.37 28.24 13.11
C TRP A 435 -7.37 27.97 11.99
N ASN A 436 -8.65 27.86 12.34
CA ASN A 436 -9.70 27.49 11.42
C ASN A 436 -10.99 28.30 11.64
N GLY A 437 -12.10 27.86 11.06
CA GLY A 437 -13.39 28.53 11.18
C GLY A 437 -13.94 28.56 12.61
N GLN A 438 -13.57 27.61 13.47
CA GLN A 438 -14.01 27.51 14.87
C GLN A 438 -12.93 28.05 15.82
N ASP A 439 -11.70 27.62 15.66
CA ASP A 439 -10.56 27.98 16.50
C ASP A 439 -9.88 29.22 15.92
N LYS A 440 -10.20 30.39 16.46
CA LYS A 440 -9.70 31.67 15.98
C LYS A 440 -8.33 32.00 16.55
N ALA A 441 -7.54 32.72 15.78
CA ALA A 441 -6.30 33.32 16.29
C ALA A 441 -6.60 34.24 17.48
N PRO A 442 -5.74 34.29 18.51
CA PRO A 442 -5.92 35.12 19.70
C PRO A 442 -5.65 36.60 19.38
N VAL A 443 -6.51 37.22 18.53
CA VAL A 443 -6.38 38.60 18.05
C VAL A 443 -7.25 39.61 18.82
N GLU A 444 -7.90 39.16 19.90
CA GLU A 444 -8.79 40.04 20.67
C GLU A 444 -8.06 41.29 21.15
N ASP A 445 -8.85 42.39 21.16
CA ASP A 445 -8.41 43.74 21.42
C ASP A 445 -7.99 43.94 22.88
N PHE A 446 -6.72 43.68 23.14
CA PHE A 446 -6.15 43.82 24.49
C PHE A 446 -5.73 45.27 24.79
N TRP A 447 -5.66 46.12 23.79
CA TRP A 447 -5.04 47.45 23.87
C TRP A 447 -5.97 48.60 23.45
N GLY A 448 -7.26 48.33 23.31
CA GLY A 448 -8.25 49.39 23.07
C GLY A 448 -8.28 49.94 21.65
N GLY A 449 -8.52 49.08 20.65
CA GLY A 449 -8.95 49.48 19.30
C GLY A 449 -7.90 50.14 18.39
N ASP A 450 -6.79 50.58 18.91
CA ASP A 450 -5.78 51.35 18.22
C ASP A 450 -4.57 50.57 17.71
N VAL A 451 -4.51 49.28 18.02
CA VAL A 451 -3.37 48.42 17.66
C VAL A 451 -3.81 47.42 16.59
N SER A 452 -3.13 47.42 15.45
CA SER A 452 -3.41 46.45 14.39
C SER A 452 -3.06 45.04 14.88
N PRO A 453 -3.81 43.97 14.47
CA PRO A 453 -3.45 42.61 14.77
C PRO A 453 -2.01 42.23 14.37
N ASN A 454 -1.48 42.85 13.31
CA ASN A 454 -0.09 42.63 12.86
C ASN A 454 0.96 43.28 13.77
N ASP A 455 0.60 44.28 14.56
CA ASP A 455 1.52 44.90 15.51
C ASP A 455 1.72 44.05 16.77
N VAL A 456 0.96 42.99 16.95
CA VAL A 456 1.00 42.15 18.15
C VAL A 456 1.47 40.74 17.84
N LYS A 457 2.53 40.30 18.54
CA LYS A 457 3.02 38.92 18.56
C LYS A 457 2.71 38.31 19.91
N ARG A 458 2.12 37.11 19.94
CA ARG A 458 1.63 36.50 21.21
C ARG A 458 1.95 35.03 21.31
N ILE A 459 2.19 34.60 22.56
CA ILE A 459 2.09 33.22 22.99
C ILE A 459 0.97 33.18 24.03
N VAL A 460 -0.07 32.37 23.81
CA VAL A 460 -1.21 32.24 24.73
C VAL A 460 -1.43 30.79 25.03
N THR A 461 -1.50 30.42 26.30
CA THR A 461 -1.84 29.06 26.72
C THR A 461 -3.35 28.90 26.86
N LYS A 462 -3.84 27.65 26.89
CA LYS A 462 -5.24 27.30 27.08
C LYS A 462 -5.90 27.96 28.30
N SER A 463 -5.16 28.09 29.39
CA SER A 463 -5.63 28.76 30.63
C SER A 463 -5.54 30.29 30.58
N GLY A 464 -5.02 30.88 29.50
CA GLY A 464 -4.93 32.32 29.31
C GLY A 464 -3.64 32.97 29.83
N HIS A 465 -2.60 32.21 30.20
CA HIS A 465 -1.27 32.78 30.38
C HIS A 465 -0.76 33.30 29.06
N ARG A 466 -0.09 34.45 29.06
CA ARG A 466 0.34 35.09 27.82
C ARG A 466 1.70 35.80 27.94
N ILE A 467 2.40 35.75 26.82
CA ILE A 467 3.52 36.62 26.50
C ILE A 467 3.10 37.42 25.28
N ALA A 468 3.16 38.75 25.35
CA ALA A 468 2.81 39.62 24.22
C ALA A 468 3.89 40.66 23.98
N ILE A 469 4.16 40.90 22.70
CA ILE A 469 5.03 41.93 22.20
C ILE A 469 4.20 42.79 21.28
N VAL A 470 4.21 44.12 21.51
CA VAL A 470 3.51 45.12 20.70
C VAL A 470 4.58 45.98 20.03
N ASP A 471 4.56 46.04 18.70
CA ASP A 471 5.52 46.77 17.85
C ASP A 471 4.92 48.08 17.30
N LYS A 472 3.82 48.55 17.85
CA LYS A 472 3.20 49.82 17.42
C LYS A 472 4.02 51.02 17.88
N ASP A 473 4.34 51.92 16.94
CA ASP A 473 5.06 53.14 17.18
C ASP A 473 4.42 53.96 18.30
N GLY A 474 5.20 54.34 19.29
CA GLY A 474 4.76 55.04 20.49
C GLY A 474 3.95 54.22 21.51
N LYS A 475 3.81 52.90 21.29
CA LYS A 475 3.15 51.96 22.20
C LYS A 475 3.93 50.64 22.34
N GLU A 476 5.19 50.63 22.02
CA GLU A 476 6.05 49.46 22.09
C GLU A 476 6.03 48.87 23.50
N THR A 477 5.68 47.60 23.59
CA THR A 477 5.47 46.97 24.88
C THR A 477 5.82 45.48 24.84
N ILE A 478 6.50 45.00 25.90
CA ILE A 478 6.61 43.56 26.19
C ILE A 478 5.84 43.27 27.48
N SER A 479 4.96 42.28 27.47
CA SER A 479 4.20 41.90 28.65
C SER A 479 4.15 40.41 28.92
N LEU A 480 4.24 40.05 30.20
CA LEU A 480 3.96 38.72 30.74
C LEU A 480 2.74 38.83 31.63
N ALA A 481 1.70 38.02 31.41
CA ALA A 481 0.50 38.10 32.21
C ALA A 481 -0.09 36.71 32.50
N THR A 482 -0.66 36.61 33.70
CA THR A 482 -1.48 35.45 34.10
C THR A 482 -2.96 35.77 33.91
N PRO A 483 -3.86 34.74 33.87
CA PRO A 483 -5.31 34.95 33.76
C PRO A 483 -5.90 35.78 34.90
N LYS A 484 -5.28 35.78 36.06
CA LYS A 484 -5.71 36.49 37.28
C LYS A 484 -4.95 37.81 37.50
N HIS A 485 -4.64 38.52 36.44
CA HIS A 485 -4.11 39.88 36.43
C HIS A 485 -2.77 40.12 37.15
N VAL A 486 -1.96 39.08 37.40
CA VAL A 486 -0.55 39.29 37.71
C VAL A 486 0.19 39.61 36.43
N LYS A 487 0.87 40.73 36.38
CA LYS A 487 1.46 41.27 35.13
C LYS A 487 2.84 41.87 35.33
N VAL A 488 3.75 41.62 34.41
CA VAL A 488 4.99 42.31 34.22
C VAL A 488 4.95 43.02 32.85
N MET A 489 5.28 44.31 32.79
CA MET A 489 5.21 45.07 31.57
C MET A 489 6.40 46.01 31.43
N LEU A 490 7.02 45.99 30.24
CA LEU A 490 8.01 46.95 29.81
C LEU A 490 7.41 47.78 28.69
N THR A 491 7.44 49.11 28.82
CA THR A 491 6.80 50.04 27.86
C THR A 491 7.82 51.15 27.57
N GLU A 492 8.05 51.48 26.30
CA GLU A 492 8.94 52.56 25.89
C GLU A 492 8.35 53.95 26.19
N SER A 493 7.05 54.10 26.14
CA SER A 493 6.37 55.33 26.56
C SER A 493 5.14 55.01 27.42
N SER A 494 5.02 55.62 28.60
CA SER A 494 3.84 55.52 29.43
C SER A 494 2.99 56.77 29.39
N ASN A 495 1.67 56.64 29.50
CA ASN A 495 0.74 57.78 29.58
C ASN A 495 0.93 58.58 30.88
N GLU A 496 1.52 58.00 31.91
CA GLU A 496 1.68 58.61 33.24
C GLU A 496 3.01 59.36 33.38
N THR A 497 4.12 58.85 32.82
CA THR A 497 5.47 59.37 33.01
C THR A 497 6.05 59.97 31.75
N GLY A 498 5.49 59.66 30.57
CA GLY A 498 5.99 60.10 29.27
C GLY A 498 7.30 59.44 28.84
N GLY A 499 7.81 58.45 29.56
CA GLY A 499 9.09 57.79 29.32
C GLY A 499 9.03 56.27 29.52
N PRO A 500 10.15 55.55 29.28
CA PRO A 500 10.27 54.12 29.47
C PRO A 500 9.88 53.70 30.88
N THR A 501 9.08 52.60 31.00
CA THR A 501 8.57 52.17 32.28
C THR A 501 8.64 50.64 32.42
N LEU A 502 9.07 50.15 33.56
CA LEU A 502 8.87 48.80 34.04
C LEU A 502 7.76 48.83 35.10
N SER A 503 6.66 48.12 34.87
CA SER A 503 5.59 47.98 35.84
C SER A 503 5.41 46.51 36.29
N LEU A 504 5.21 46.34 37.59
CA LEU A 504 4.80 45.09 38.23
C LEU A 504 3.44 45.29 38.87
N HIS A 505 2.48 44.48 38.48
CA HIS A 505 1.11 44.60 38.95
C HIS A 505 0.57 43.24 39.45
N SER A 506 -0.12 43.27 40.58
CA SER A 506 -0.81 42.09 41.12
C SER A 506 -2.09 42.58 41.82
N ASP A 507 -3.22 41.91 41.58
CA ASP A 507 -4.45 42.14 42.39
C ASP A 507 -4.33 41.62 43.82
N GLY A 508 -3.27 40.88 44.15
CA GLY A 508 -2.91 40.43 45.45
C GLY A 508 -1.54 41.00 45.90
N ASP A 509 -0.76 40.19 46.58
CA ASP A 509 0.53 40.61 47.11
C ASP A 509 1.64 40.62 46.07
N ILE A 510 2.61 41.54 46.18
CA ILE A 510 3.90 41.49 45.56
C ILE A 510 4.97 41.23 46.63
N VAL A 511 5.59 40.06 46.58
CA VAL A 511 6.62 39.62 47.54
C VAL A 511 7.99 39.67 46.87
N ILE A 512 8.90 40.48 47.37
CA ILE A 512 10.28 40.59 46.89
C ILE A 512 11.20 40.07 48.00
N THR A 513 11.88 38.94 47.70
CA THR A 513 12.85 38.35 48.62
C THR A 513 14.19 38.15 47.93
N ALA A 514 15.28 38.34 48.69
CA ALA A 514 16.63 38.11 48.17
C ALA A 514 17.44 37.33 49.23
N GLY A 515 18.24 36.34 48.82
CA GLY A 515 19.25 35.71 49.68
C GLY A 515 20.45 36.59 49.99
N GLY A 516 20.55 37.74 49.35
CA GLY A 516 21.55 38.80 49.58
C GLY A 516 20.88 40.14 49.79
N ARG A 517 21.32 41.17 49.04
CA ARG A 517 20.79 42.56 49.17
C ARG A 517 19.70 42.83 48.13
N ILE A 518 18.69 43.60 48.51
CA ILE A 518 17.81 44.33 47.60
C ILE A 518 18.32 45.76 47.54
N HIS A 519 18.79 46.22 46.38
CA HIS A 519 19.24 47.59 46.18
C HIS A 519 18.24 48.30 45.27
N LEU A 520 17.57 49.33 45.81
CA LEU A 520 16.67 50.22 45.07
C LEU A 520 17.28 51.60 45.04
N GLN A 521 17.54 52.13 43.84
CA GLN A 521 18.09 53.47 43.65
C GLN A 521 17.16 54.26 42.74
N SER A 522 16.72 55.41 43.21
CA SER A 522 15.87 56.33 42.48
C SER A 522 16.25 57.76 42.78
N ALA A 523 16.07 58.70 41.83
CA ALA A 523 16.19 60.14 42.10
C ALA A 523 15.07 60.63 43.05
N PHE A 524 13.90 60.01 42.97
CA PHE A 524 12.75 60.27 43.82
C PHE A 524 12.10 58.96 44.25
N TYR A 525 11.76 58.84 45.51
CA TYR A 525 11.02 57.72 46.06
C TYR A 525 9.67 58.22 46.59
N SER A 526 8.59 57.73 46.02
CA SER A 526 7.24 57.94 46.56
C SER A 526 6.65 56.62 47.01
N ARG A 527 5.98 56.63 48.13
CA ARG A 527 5.15 55.50 48.64
C ARG A 527 3.76 56.02 48.83
N GLU A 528 2.81 55.53 48.02
CA GLU A 528 1.39 55.69 48.27
C GLU A 528 0.90 54.49 49.00
N VAL A 529 0.19 54.67 50.15
CA VAL A 529 -0.43 53.63 50.92
C VAL A 529 -1.92 53.94 50.87
N GLY A 530 -2.67 53.14 50.08
CA GLY A 530 -4.13 53.18 50.01
C GLY A 530 -4.75 52.51 51.21
#